data_e89707af1c7f5a4a7cd94d770890145e
#
_entry.id   e89707af1c7f5a4a7cd94d770890145e
#
_cell.length_a   1.000
_cell.length_b   1.000
_cell.length_c   1.000
_cell.angle_alpha   90.00
_cell.angle_beta   90.00
_cell.angle_gamma   90.00
#
_symmetry.space_group_name_H-M   'P 1'
#
loop_
_entity.id
_entity.type
_entity.pdbx_description
1 polymer ?
#
loop_
_entity_poly.entity_id
_entity_poly.type
_entity_poly.pdbx_seq_one_letter_code
_entity_poly.pdbx_strand_id
1 'polypeptide(L)'
;MLGKFVVGVALLASTVALAGPKEDMIAADRAFAKMSLEKGAHAAFLAYMTDDVRLFEGDHPPIIGKKAAEAYYAKNPDPKGSTLDWTPVEAMASDAGDFGYTRGTWVFAAKDEKGKDINVTGYYVTGWKRQADRTYKFNLDIGGADKPAR
;
A
#
# COMPACT_ATOMS: atom_id res chain seq x y z
N MET A 1 25.15 -18.51 62.26
CA MET A 1 25.34 -18.79 60.82
C MET A 1 24.18 -18.21 60.05
N LEU A 2 24.33 -17.04 59.40
CA LEU A 2 23.29 -16.45 58.61
C LEU A 2 23.58 -16.82 57.11
N GLY A 3 22.72 -17.66 56.53
CA GLY A 3 22.77 -17.98 55.11
C GLY A 3 22.24 -16.83 54.28
N LYS A 4 23.07 -16.28 53.39
CA LYS A 4 22.67 -15.27 52.38
C LYS A 4 22.01 -15.98 51.21
N PHE A 5 20.69 -15.77 51.03
CA PHE A 5 19.99 -16.14 49.79
C PHE A 5 20.27 -15.09 48.72
N VAL A 6 20.97 -15.47 47.66
CA VAL A 6 21.10 -14.66 46.45
C VAL A 6 19.93 -15.01 45.56
N VAL A 7 18.97 -14.10 45.43
CA VAL A 7 17.89 -14.19 44.43
C VAL A 7 18.43 -13.70 43.11
N GLY A 8 18.70 -14.64 42.20
CA GLY A 8 19.07 -14.32 40.83
C GLY A 8 17.82 -13.83 40.04
N VAL A 9 17.77 -12.58 39.67
CA VAL A 9 16.78 -12.04 38.76
C VAL A 9 17.21 -12.41 37.33
N ALA A 10 16.53 -13.38 36.72
CA ALA A 10 16.69 -13.69 35.29
C ALA A 10 16.00 -12.60 34.49
N LEU A 11 16.77 -11.72 33.83
CA LEU A 11 16.24 -10.83 32.81
C LEU A 11 15.86 -11.67 31.58
N LEU A 12 14.56 -11.86 31.37
CA LEU A 12 14.01 -12.35 30.11
C LEU A 12 14.12 -11.22 29.08
N ALA A 13 15.18 -11.24 28.27
CA ALA A 13 15.27 -10.40 27.09
C ALA A 13 14.22 -10.88 26.06
N SER A 14 13.10 -10.18 26.00
CA SER A 14 12.14 -10.34 24.93
C SER A 14 12.80 -9.91 23.61
N THR A 15 13.23 -10.87 22.79
CA THR A 15 13.65 -10.61 21.41
C THR A 15 12.41 -10.18 20.64
N VAL A 16 12.23 -8.88 20.44
CA VAL A 16 11.31 -8.38 19.42
C VAL A 16 11.89 -8.85 18.08
N ALA A 17 11.26 -9.85 17.48
CA ALA A 17 11.58 -10.24 16.11
C ALA A 17 11.38 -9.01 15.23
N LEU A 18 12.45 -8.48 14.62
CA LEU A 18 12.33 -7.44 13.61
C LEU A 18 11.52 -8.03 12.47
N ALA A 19 10.41 -7.38 12.12
CA ALA A 19 9.66 -7.72 10.93
C ALA A 19 10.61 -7.69 9.73
N GLY A 20 10.48 -8.66 8.81
CA GLY A 20 11.33 -8.72 7.63
C GLY A 20 10.83 -7.77 6.52
N PRO A 21 11.61 -7.62 5.44
CA PRO A 21 11.23 -6.72 4.33
C PRO A 21 9.83 -6.98 3.75
N LYS A 22 9.38 -8.24 3.74
CA LYS A 22 8.03 -8.60 3.26
C LYS A 22 6.94 -8.08 4.18
N GLU A 23 7.12 -8.26 5.48
CA GLU A 23 6.20 -7.79 6.51
C GLU A 23 6.15 -6.27 6.53
N ASP A 24 7.29 -5.60 6.34
CA ASP A 24 7.37 -4.14 6.26
C ASP A 24 6.64 -3.60 5.01
N MET A 25 6.76 -4.27 3.85
CA MET A 25 6.01 -3.93 2.64
C MET A 25 4.51 -4.13 2.82
N ILE A 26 4.07 -5.24 3.43
CA ILE A 26 2.66 -5.48 3.75
C ILE A 26 2.14 -4.41 4.71
N ALA A 27 2.92 -4.01 5.71
CA ALA A 27 2.53 -2.96 6.63
C ALA A 27 2.42 -1.60 5.93
N ALA A 28 3.36 -1.26 5.03
CA ALA A 28 3.30 -0.05 4.22
C ALA A 28 2.07 -0.03 3.31
N ASP A 29 1.76 -1.15 2.66
CA ASP A 29 0.60 -1.30 1.78
C ASP A 29 -0.72 -1.14 2.53
N ARG A 30 -0.86 -1.77 3.71
CA ARG A 30 -2.03 -1.58 4.59
C ARG A 30 -2.18 -0.13 5.08
N ALA A 31 -1.07 0.53 5.42
CA ALA A 31 -1.09 1.93 5.82
C ALA A 31 -1.50 2.85 4.66
N PHE A 32 -1.09 2.51 3.44
CA PHE A 32 -1.48 3.17 2.20
C PHE A 32 -2.99 3.00 1.94
N ALA A 33 -3.54 1.78 2.03
CA ALA A 33 -4.97 1.52 1.92
C ALA A 33 -5.79 2.30 2.97
N LYS A 34 -5.34 2.28 4.23
CA LYS A 34 -5.97 3.07 5.30
C LYS A 34 -6.02 4.56 4.97
N MET A 35 -4.92 5.13 4.47
CA MET A 35 -4.88 6.54 4.07
C MET A 35 -5.84 6.83 2.91
N SER A 36 -6.01 5.91 1.97
CA SER A 36 -6.98 6.02 0.88
C SER A 36 -8.41 6.19 1.41
N LEU A 37 -8.80 5.40 2.41
CA LEU A 37 -10.12 5.52 3.05
C LEU A 37 -10.28 6.81 3.86
N GLU A 38 -9.21 7.29 4.49
CA GLU A 38 -9.26 8.46 5.38
C GLU A 38 -9.16 9.81 4.63
N LYS A 39 -8.41 9.84 3.52
CA LYS A 39 -8.04 11.10 2.84
C LYS A 39 -8.36 11.11 1.34
N GLY A 40 -8.88 10.02 0.80
CA GLY A 40 -9.10 9.81 -0.63
C GLY A 40 -7.94 9.11 -1.32
N ALA A 41 -8.26 8.42 -2.41
CA ALA A 41 -7.29 7.58 -3.13
C ALA A 41 -6.13 8.40 -3.68
N HIS A 42 -6.39 9.48 -4.40
CA HIS A 42 -5.34 10.30 -5.01
C HIS A 42 -4.39 10.90 -3.97
N ALA A 43 -4.90 11.37 -2.83
CA ALA A 43 -4.06 11.89 -1.75
C ALA A 43 -3.13 10.81 -1.18
N ALA A 44 -3.64 9.59 -1.01
CA ALA A 44 -2.84 8.45 -0.55
C ALA A 44 -1.78 8.06 -1.58
N PHE A 45 -2.16 7.95 -2.87
CA PHE A 45 -1.22 7.64 -3.95
C PHE A 45 -0.07 8.65 -3.99
N LEU A 46 -0.35 9.95 -3.97
CA LEU A 46 0.67 11.01 -3.95
C LEU A 46 1.59 10.94 -2.72
N ALA A 47 1.09 10.51 -1.57
CA ALA A 47 1.89 10.40 -0.35
C ALA A 47 2.87 9.21 -0.38
N TYR A 48 2.45 8.09 -0.98
CA TYR A 48 3.20 6.85 -0.96
C TYR A 48 4.05 6.59 -2.20
N MET A 49 3.89 7.34 -3.30
CA MET A 49 4.69 7.16 -4.51
C MET A 49 6.08 7.79 -4.42
N THR A 50 7.03 7.20 -5.17
CA THR A 50 8.33 7.82 -5.45
C THR A 50 8.23 8.88 -6.55
N ASP A 51 9.25 9.72 -6.68
CA ASP A 51 9.28 10.72 -7.75
C ASP A 51 9.37 10.12 -9.16
N ASP A 52 9.95 8.92 -9.27
CA ASP A 52 10.11 8.16 -10.52
C ASP A 52 9.02 7.11 -10.76
N VAL A 53 7.86 7.24 -10.13
CA VAL A 53 6.74 6.30 -10.20
C VAL A 53 6.26 6.02 -11.61
N ARG A 54 5.71 4.83 -11.81
CA ARG A 54 4.97 4.42 -13.01
C ARG A 54 3.62 3.88 -12.60
N LEU A 55 2.56 4.54 -13.09
CA LEU A 55 1.17 4.14 -12.85
C LEU A 55 0.56 3.62 -14.12
N PHE A 56 -0.20 2.55 -14.01
CA PHE A 56 -0.97 1.94 -15.09
C PHE A 56 -2.44 1.90 -14.67
N GLU A 57 -3.17 2.96 -15.02
CA GLU A 57 -4.55 3.16 -14.62
C GLU A 57 -5.51 2.92 -15.79
N GLY A 58 -6.27 1.83 -15.74
CA GLY A 58 -7.27 1.47 -16.75
C GLY A 58 -6.70 1.49 -18.17
N ASP A 59 -7.40 2.15 -19.07
CA ASP A 59 -7.01 2.30 -20.49
C ASP A 59 -6.14 3.54 -20.74
N HIS A 60 -5.76 4.28 -19.70
CA HIS A 60 -4.91 5.47 -19.82
C HIS A 60 -3.47 5.06 -20.17
N PRO A 61 -2.76 5.83 -21.05
CA PRO A 61 -1.33 5.63 -21.21
C PRO A 61 -0.58 5.72 -19.89
N PRO A 62 0.52 4.96 -19.70
CA PRO A 62 1.27 4.99 -18.45
C PRO A 62 1.62 6.39 -17.98
N ILE A 63 1.35 6.71 -16.72
CA ILE A 63 1.72 7.97 -16.09
C ILE A 63 3.12 7.80 -15.51
N ILE A 64 4.08 8.59 -16.00
CA ILE A 64 5.47 8.48 -15.63
C ILE A 64 5.90 9.68 -14.77
N GLY A 65 6.24 9.42 -13.52
CA GLY A 65 6.71 10.39 -12.55
C GLY A 65 5.61 11.08 -11.75
N LYS A 66 5.94 11.44 -10.51
CA LYS A 66 5.01 12.02 -9.54
C LYS A 66 4.37 13.32 -10.01
N LYS A 67 5.14 14.22 -10.66
CA LYS A 67 4.59 15.46 -11.22
C LYS A 67 3.52 15.22 -12.29
N ALA A 68 3.69 14.17 -13.10
CA ALA A 68 2.68 13.80 -14.09
C ALA A 68 1.43 13.24 -13.39
N ALA A 69 1.60 12.44 -12.32
CA ALA A 69 0.49 11.95 -11.51
C ALA A 69 -0.28 13.09 -10.82
N GLU A 70 0.41 14.06 -10.24
CA GLU A 70 -0.20 15.26 -9.66
C GLU A 70 -1.05 16.03 -10.68
N ALA A 71 -0.51 16.24 -11.89
CA ALA A 71 -1.23 16.91 -12.96
C ALA A 71 -2.43 16.12 -13.48
N TYR A 72 -2.32 14.79 -13.52
CA TYR A 72 -3.40 13.90 -13.92
C TYR A 72 -4.54 13.91 -12.89
N TYR A 73 -4.23 13.73 -11.60
CA TYR A 73 -5.21 13.71 -10.53
C TYR A 73 -5.90 15.07 -10.32
N ALA A 74 -5.19 16.18 -10.54
CA ALA A 74 -5.81 17.51 -10.51
C ALA A 74 -6.90 17.70 -11.59
N LYS A 75 -6.76 17.03 -12.74
CA LYS A 75 -7.76 17.06 -13.83
C LYS A 75 -8.86 16.01 -13.67
N ASN A 76 -8.58 14.95 -12.94
CA ASN A 76 -9.46 13.79 -12.76
C ASN A 76 -9.61 13.53 -11.26
N PRO A 77 -10.31 14.39 -10.49
CA PRO A 77 -10.45 14.22 -9.03
C PRO A 77 -11.22 12.95 -8.69
N ASP A 78 -10.96 12.40 -7.51
CA ASP A 78 -11.76 11.28 -6.97
C ASP A 78 -13.24 11.61 -7.04
N PRO A 79 -14.12 10.72 -7.52
CA PRO A 79 -15.55 10.94 -7.51
C PRO A 79 -16.05 11.21 -6.09
N LYS A 80 -16.92 12.20 -5.92
CA LYS A 80 -17.41 12.59 -4.60
C LYS A 80 -18.07 11.40 -3.89
N GLY A 81 -17.58 11.10 -2.68
CA GLY A 81 -18.08 10.00 -1.86
C GLY A 81 -17.65 8.61 -2.34
N SER A 82 -16.76 8.52 -3.31
CA SER A 82 -16.15 7.23 -3.66
C SER A 82 -15.11 6.79 -2.62
N THR A 83 -14.88 5.49 -2.58
CA THR A 83 -13.81 4.88 -1.79
C THR A 83 -13.05 3.88 -2.65
N LEU A 84 -11.74 3.81 -2.47
CA LEU A 84 -10.89 2.76 -2.99
C LEU A 84 -10.19 2.12 -1.81
N ASP A 85 -10.48 0.86 -1.57
CA ASP A 85 -9.87 0.05 -0.52
C ASP A 85 -9.19 -1.17 -1.11
N TRP A 86 -8.16 -1.68 -0.46
CA TRP A 86 -7.48 -2.91 -0.90
C TRP A 86 -6.86 -3.68 0.23
N THR A 87 -6.64 -4.96 -0.03
CA THR A 87 -6.06 -5.90 0.93
C THR A 87 -4.88 -6.61 0.31
N PRO A 88 -3.65 -6.40 0.80
CA PRO A 88 -2.50 -7.19 0.37
C PRO A 88 -2.62 -8.63 0.86
N VAL A 89 -2.36 -9.58 -0.04
CA VAL A 89 -2.42 -11.02 0.24
C VAL A 89 -1.05 -11.70 0.17
N GLU A 90 -0.08 -11.07 -0.49
CA GLU A 90 1.26 -11.61 -0.65
C GLU A 90 2.27 -10.50 -0.83
N ALA A 91 3.50 -10.72 -0.36
CA ALA A 91 4.67 -9.90 -0.64
C ALA A 91 5.87 -10.76 -1.03
N MET A 92 6.67 -10.24 -1.95
CA MET A 92 8.00 -10.74 -2.28
C MET A 92 9.01 -9.62 -2.13
N ALA A 93 10.19 -9.94 -1.62
CA ALA A 93 11.28 -8.99 -1.44
C ALA A 93 12.57 -9.54 -2.02
N SER A 94 13.45 -8.65 -2.51
CA SER A 94 14.84 -8.97 -2.79
C SER A 94 15.58 -9.41 -1.52
N ASP A 95 16.66 -10.15 -1.63
CA ASP A 95 17.48 -10.59 -0.49
C ASP A 95 18.00 -9.39 0.33
N ALA A 96 18.31 -8.27 -0.32
CA ALA A 96 18.72 -7.02 0.32
C ALA A 96 17.55 -6.25 0.97
N GLY A 97 16.31 -6.62 0.68
CA GLY A 97 15.11 -5.94 1.15
C GLY A 97 14.94 -4.50 0.62
N ASP A 98 15.67 -4.12 -0.42
CA ASP A 98 15.67 -2.77 -1.00
C ASP A 98 14.56 -2.58 -2.03
N PHE A 99 14.07 -3.68 -2.60
CA PHE A 99 12.98 -3.72 -3.56
C PHE A 99 12.12 -4.97 -3.37
N GLY A 100 10.87 -4.87 -3.78
CA GLY A 100 9.93 -5.98 -3.79
C GLY A 100 8.56 -5.57 -4.31
N TYR A 101 7.59 -6.44 -4.15
CA TYR A 101 6.21 -6.13 -4.50
C TYR A 101 5.23 -6.70 -3.47
N THR A 102 4.08 -6.08 -3.41
CA THR A 102 2.85 -6.66 -2.85
C THR A 102 1.86 -6.92 -3.97
N ARG A 103 0.98 -7.88 -3.78
CA ARG A 103 -0.21 -8.07 -4.60
C ARG A 103 -1.43 -8.36 -3.74
N GLY A 104 -2.59 -8.04 -4.25
CA GLY A 104 -3.82 -8.25 -3.53
C GLY A 104 -5.06 -7.97 -4.37
N THR A 105 -6.15 -7.73 -3.68
CA THR A 105 -7.44 -7.38 -4.28
C THR A 105 -7.87 -5.99 -3.85
N TRP A 106 -8.63 -5.31 -4.69
CA TRP A 106 -9.18 -4.00 -4.39
C TRP A 106 -10.69 -3.95 -4.63
N VAL A 107 -11.33 -3.02 -3.95
CA VAL A 107 -12.75 -2.68 -4.12
C VAL A 107 -12.86 -1.17 -4.29
N PHE A 108 -13.48 -0.75 -5.38
CA PHE A 108 -13.92 0.62 -5.58
C PHE A 108 -15.42 0.71 -5.36
N ALA A 109 -15.86 1.63 -4.52
CA ALA A 109 -17.27 1.90 -4.28
C ALA A 109 -17.59 3.36 -4.55
N ALA A 110 -18.70 3.61 -5.23
CA ALA A 110 -19.20 4.93 -5.57
C ALA A 110 -20.72 4.92 -5.72
N LYS A 111 -21.33 6.08 -6.00
CA LYS A 111 -22.72 6.18 -6.47
C LYS A 111 -22.73 6.79 -7.87
N ASP A 112 -23.62 6.28 -8.73
CA ASP A 112 -23.87 6.90 -10.02
C ASP A 112 -24.69 8.20 -9.86
N GLU A 113 -24.92 8.89 -10.97
CA GLU A 113 -25.71 10.13 -11.01
C GLU A 113 -27.15 9.99 -10.50
N LYS A 114 -27.68 8.75 -10.49
CA LYS A 114 -29.02 8.41 -9.99
C LYS A 114 -29.02 7.95 -8.53
N GLY A 115 -27.83 7.96 -7.87
CA GLY A 115 -27.65 7.51 -6.49
C GLY A 115 -27.56 5.99 -6.31
N LYS A 116 -27.48 5.21 -7.40
CA LYS A 116 -27.31 3.76 -7.35
C LYS A 116 -25.88 3.40 -7.01
N ASP A 117 -25.71 2.39 -6.15
CA ASP A 117 -24.40 1.91 -5.77
C ASP A 117 -23.65 1.27 -6.95
N ILE A 118 -22.41 1.69 -7.13
CA ILE A 118 -21.42 1.10 -8.03
C ILE A 118 -20.37 0.44 -7.15
N ASN A 119 -20.12 -0.86 -7.38
CA ASN A 119 -19.05 -1.61 -6.76
C ASN A 119 -18.25 -2.31 -7.85
N VAL A 120 -16.96 -2.04 -7.90
CA VAL A 120 -16.04 -2.69 -8.83
C VAL A 120 -14.94 -3.35 -8.00
N THR A 121 -14.59 -4.58 -8.33
CA THR A 121 -13.50 -5.32 -7.70
C THR A 121 -12.42 -5.62 -8.71
N GLY A 122 -11.24 -5.95 -8.20
CA GLY A 122 -10.14 -6.32 -9.04
C GLY A 122 -8.91 -6.76 -8.26
N TYR A 123 -7.81 -6.84 -8.94
CA TYR A 123 -6.50 -7.21 -8.40
C TYR A 123 -5.45 -6.16 -8.74
N TYR A 124 -4.38 -6.14 -7.96
CA TYR A 124 -3.27 -5.21 -8.15
C TYR A 124 -1.92 -5.85 -7.86
N VAL A 125 -0.88 -5.22 -8.37
CA VAL A 125 0.51 -5.41 -8.00
C VAL A 125 1.14 -4.03 -7.80
N THR A 126 1.73 -3.83 -6.63
CA THR A 126 2.46 -2.61 -6.29
C THR A 126 3.92 -2.93 -6.03
N GLY A 127 4.83 -2.32 -6.78
CA GLY A 127 6.28 -2.44 -6.61
C GLY A 127 6.80 -1.42 -5.59
N TRP A 128 7.48 -1.88 -4.56
CA TRP A 128 7.98 -1.10 -3.43
C TRP A 128 9.50 -0.92 -3.49
N LYS A 129 9.95 0.28 -3.16
CA LYS A 129 11.35 0.66 -3.09
C LYS A 129 11.67 1.21 -1.70
N ARG A 130 12.65 0.63 -1.02
CA ARG A 130 13.09 1.12 0.29
C ARG A 130 13.78 2.46 0.15
N GLN A 131 13.36 3.42 0.98
CA GLN A 131 13.92 4.75 1.05
C GLN A 131 15.13 4.81 2.01
N ALA A 132 15.86 5.92 1.99
CA ALA A 132 17.02 6.12 2.87
C ALA A 132 16.66 6.08 4.37
N ASP A 133 15.45 6.49 4.73
CA ASP A 133 14.89 6.44 6.09
C ASP A 133 14.34 5.06 6.46
N ARG A 134 14.54 4.04 5.59
CA ARG A 134 14.07 2.65 5.71
C ARG A 134 12.56 2.46 5.56
N THR A 135 11.78 3.49 5.27
CA THR A 135 10.38 3.35 4.85
C THR A 135 10.29 2.81 3.42
N TYR A 136 9.11 2.34 3.04
CA TYR A 136 8.83 1.93 1.67
C TYR A 136 7.93 2.94 0.97
N LYS A 137 8.28 3.27 -0.28
CA LYS A 137 7.41 3.97 -1.22
C LYS A 137 7.28 3.15 -2.50
N PHE A 138 6.12 3.24 -3.14
CA PHE A 138 5.94 2.50 -4.39
C PHE A 138 6.47 3.29 -5.58
N ASN A 139 7.08 2.58 -6.53
CA ASN A 139 7.55 3.12 -7.81
C ASN A 139 6.85 2.50 -9.03
N LEU A 140 6.01 1.51 -8.80
CA LEU A 140 5.18 0.86 -9.80
C LEU A 140 3.84 0.53 -9.17
N ASP A 141 2.75 0.85 -9.86
CA ASP A 141 1.42 0.38 -9.50
C ASP A 141 0.63 0.03 -10.75
N ILE A 142 0.02 -1.16 -10.73
CA ILE A 142 -0.81 -1.67 -11.81
C ILE A 142 -1.96 -2.50 -11.22
N GLY A 143 -3.15 -2.26 -11.69
CA GLY A 143 -4.33 -3.03 -11.32
C GLY A 143 -5.17 -3.42 -12.54
N GLY A 144 -6.04 -4.40 -12.33
CA GLY A 144 -7.03 -4.82 -13.30
C GLY A 144 -8.37 -5.03 -12.62
N ALA A 145 -9.45 -4.58 -13.26
CA ALA A 145 -10.79 -4.88 -12.78
C ALA A 145 -11.18 -6.33 -13.13
N ASP A 146 -11.96 -6.95 -12.26
CA ASP A 146 -12.57 -8.24 -12.55
C ASP A 146 -13.53 -8.11 -13.73
N LYS A 147 -13.41 -9.00 -14.70
CA LYS A 147 -14.37 -9.02 -15.79
C LYS A 147 -15.69 -9.57 -15.27
N PRO A 148 -16.85 -8.99 -15.66
CA PRO A 148 -18.14 -9.60 -15.38
C PRO A 148 -18.12 -11.07 -15.83
N ALA A 149 -18.64 -11.98 -15.01
CA ALA A 149 -18.83 -13.37 -15.44
C ALA A 149 -19.67 -13.37 -16.74
N ARG A 150 -19.15 -14.05 -17.77
CA ARG A 150 -19.85 -14.21 -19.04
C ARG A 150 -20.96 -15.21 -18.89
#